data_f9501d38d1ce9fb64b2bad47a463f5a9
#
_entry.id   f9501d38d1ce9fb64b2bad47a463f5a9
#
_cell.length_a   1.000
_cell.length_b   1.000
_cell.length_c   1.000
_cell.angle_alpha   90.00
_cell.angle_beta   90.00
_cell.angle_gamma   90.00
#
_symmetry.space_group_name_H-M   'P 1'
#
loop_
_entity.id
_entity.type
_entity.pdbx_description
1 polymer ?
#
loop_
_entity_poly.entity_id
_entity_poly.type
_entity_poly.pdbx_seq_one_letter_code
_entity_poly.pdbx_strand_id
1 'polypeptide(L)'
;MTREFNQEVDWLVAGTGVGGLTGAVVAHELGAEVLVVESASVYGGTTAHSGGVAWIPGHHLQSLVGIEDSKEEGYQYLRSLIGDTVKEERLRAYADKADEMLQFMHKHSRVTYTPLPAYMDYYEEHQGAKHGGRSMCPGAFTLRQLGEEAAYLRRGPFEGLGMPFSMTVVESSSLMKMNLRSYLIGAKLMLRYWLDIPSRLK
;
A
#
# COMPACT_ATOMS: atom_id res chain seq x y z
N MET A 1 -18.25 37.70 7.69
CA MET A 1 -16.82 37.51 7.49
C MET A 1 -16.62 36.87 6.14
N THR A 2 -16.16 37.61 5.15
CA THR A 2 -15.72 37.06 3.86
C THR A 2 -14.42 36.29 4.13
N ARG A 3 -14.42 34.97 3.88
CA ARG A 3 -13.18 34.18 3.91
C ARG A 3 -12.39 34.53 2.65
N GLU A 4 -11.23 35.13 2.81
CA GLU A 4 -10.28 35.28 1.70
C GLU A 4 -9.53 33.96 1.55
N PHE A 5 -9.57 33.41 0.35
CA PHE A 5 -8.75 32.26 -0.04
C PHE A 5 -7.41 32.82 -0.56
N ASN A 6 -6.32 32.20 -0.15
CA ASN A 6 -4.97 32.63 -0.50
C ASN A 6 -4.29 31.68 -1.51
N GLN A 7 -4.96 30.61 -1.90
CA GLN A 7 -4.51 29.67 -2.94
C GLN A 7 -5.69 29.21 -3.78
N GLU A 8 -5.45 29.05 -5.07
CA GLU A 8 -6.36 28.45 -6.05
C GLU A 8 -5.61 27.34 -6.75
N VAL A 9 -6.22 26.17 -6.88
CA VAL A 9 -5.63 24.98 -7.48
C VAL A 9 -6.69 24.21 -8.27
N ASP A 10 -6.27 23.40 -9.25
CA ASP A 10 -7.18 22.58 -10.03
C ASP A 10 -7.77 21.44 -9.21
N TRP A 11 -6.98 20.90 -8.28
CA TRP A 11 -7.36 19.72 -7.50
C TRP A 11 -6.94 19.83 -6.04
N LEU A 12 -7.90 19.89 -5.15
CA LEU A 12 -7.68 19.87 -3.69
C LEU A 12 -7.91 18.45 -3.16
N VAL A 13 -6.88 17.88 -2.52
CA VAL A 13 -6.95 16.57 -1.84
C VAL A 13 -6.98 16.78 -0.32
N ALA A 14 -8.03 16.30 0.34
CA ALA A 14 -8.15 16.32 1.79
C ALA A 14 -7.70 14.98 2.38
N GLY A 15 -6.57 14.99 3.07
CA GLY A 15 -5.97 13.83 3.73
C GLY A 15 -4.87 13.14 2.92
N THR A 16 -3.88 12.62 3.65
CA THR A 16 -2.65 12.02 3.14
C THR A 16 -2.61 10.50 3.27
N GLY A 17 -3.76 9.85 3.42
CA GLY A 17 -3.89 8.40 3.29
C GLY A 17 -3.67 7.95 1.84
N VAL A 18 -3.54 6.63 1.62
CA VAL A 18 -3.23 6.06 0.29
C VAL A 18 -4.21 6.52 -0.80
N GLY A 19 -5.50 6.62 -0.51
CA GLY A 19 -6.50 7.07 -1.49
C GLY A 19 -6.27 8.52 -1.93
N GLY A 20 -6.03 9.43 -0.97
CA GLY A 20 -5.74 10.84 -1.25
C GLY A 20 -4.46 11.01 -2.05
N LEU A 21 -3.36 10.39 -1.60
CA LEU A 21 -2.08 10.49 -2.30
C LEU A 21 -2.09 9.84 -3.68
N THR A 22 -2.80 8.71 -3.87
CA THR A 22 -2.97 8.12 -5.20
C THR A 22 -3.73 9.06 -6.13
N GLY A 23 -4.83 9.66 -5.64
CA GLY A 23 -5.58 10.65 -6.40
C GLY A 23 -4.74 11.89 -6.76
N ALA A 24 -3.91 12.36 -5.82
CA ALA A 24 -2.99 13.47 -6.04
C ALA A 24 -1.98 13.18 -7.16
N VAL A 25 -1.36 11.99 -7.13
CA VAL A 25 -0.41 11.56 -8.18
C VAL A 25 -1.11 11.48 -9.54
N VAL A 26 -2.30 10.88 -9.58
CA VAL A 26 -3.05 10.77 -10.84
C VAL A 26 -3.40 12.15 -11.40
N ALA A 27 -3.92 13.06 -10.58
CA ALA A 27 -4.29 14.41 -11.02
C ALA A 27 -3.05 15.19 -11.51
N HIS A 28 -1.93 15.09 -10.78
CA HIS A 28 -0.68 15.74 -11.16
C HIS A 28 -0.14 15.21 -12.51
N GLU A 29 -0.13 13.91 -12.73
CA GLU A 29 0.32 13.31 -13.98
C GLU A 29 -0.60 13.65 -15.17
N LEU A 30 -1.84 14.02 -14.90
CA LEU A 30 -2.78 14.54 -15.89
C LEU A 30 -2.63 16.06 -16.12
N GLY A 31 -1.68 16.72 -15.46
CA GLY A 31 -1.34 18.12 -15.66
C GLY A 31 -2.07 19.09 -14.73
N ALA A 32 -2.79 18.60 -13.72
CA ALA A 32 -3.47 19.46 -12.75
C ALA A 32 -2.47 20.03 -11.71
N GLU A 33 -2.72 21.28 -11.30
CA GLU A 33 -2.09 21.85 -10.09
C GLU A 33 -2.79 21.28 -8.86
N VAL A 34 -2.04 20.55 -8.03
CA VAL A 34 -2.60 19.77 -6.92
C VAL A 34 -2.14 20.32 -5.58
N LEU A 35 -3.09 20.57 -4.68
CA LEU A 35 -2.82 20.85 -3.26
C LEU A 35 -3.32 19.69 -2.40
N VAL A 36 -2.42 19.14 -1.56
CA VAL A 36 -2.78 18.14 -0.56
C VAL A 36 -2.78 18.79 0.81
N VAL A 37 -3.88 18.66 1.55
CA VAL A 37 -4.01 19.17 2.91
C VAL A 37 -4.23 18.02 3.89
N GLU A 38 -3.62 18.11 5.07
CA GLU A 38 -3.73 17.12 6.15
C GLU A 38 -4.20 17.80 7.43
N SER A 39 -5.13 17.16 8.15
CA SER A 39 -5.67 17.69 9.41
C SER A 39 -4.75 17.44 10.60
N ALA A 40 -3.91 16.41 10.52
CA ALA A 40 -2.93 16.09 11.55
C ALA A 40 -1.60 16.83 11.33
N SER A 41 -0.77 16.89 12.36
CA SER A 41 0.59 17.42 12.28
C SER A 41 1.56 16.50 11.52
N VAL A 42 1.12 15.30 11.16
CA VAL A 42 1.90 14.29 10.45
C VAL A 42 1.08 13.71 9.30
N TYR A 43 1.72 13.43 8.16
CA TYR A 43 1.08 12.82 7.01
C TYR A 43 1.15 11.29 7.02
N GLY A 44 0.36 10.63 6.17
CA GLY A 44 0.33 9.18 5.97
C GLY A 44 -0.95 8.50 6.42
N GLY A 45 -1.78 9.19 7.22
CA GLY A 45 -3.09 8.68 7.65
C GLY A 45 -3.01 7.30 8.33
N THR A 46 -4.09 6.52 8.25
CA THR A 46 -4.13 5.12 8.73
C THR A 46 -3.24 4.20 7.89
N THR A 47 -2.95 4.56 6.66
CA THR A 47 -2.08 3.78 5.77
C THR A 47 -0.69 3.57 6.37
N ALA A 48 -0.12 4.58 7.01
CA ALA A 48 1.18 4.49 7.68
C ALA A 48 1.17 3.52 8.89
N HIS A 49 0.01 3.23 9.47
CA HIS A 49 -0.18 2.22 10.53
C HIS A 49 -0.51 0.82 10.01
N SER A 50 -0.71 0.66 8.71
CA SER A 50 -1.03 -0.63 8.10
C SER A 50 0.21 -1.33 7.55
N GLY A 51 0.07 -2.60 7.17
CA GLY A 51 1.09 -3.32 6.40
C GLY A 51 1.16 -2.86 4.94
N GLY A 52 0.29 -1.96 4.52
CA GLY A 52 0.23 -1.40 3.16
C GLY A 52 -0.20 -2.40 2.09
N VAL A 53 -0.69 -3.59 2.48
CA VAL A 53 -1.13 -4.61 1.54
C VAL A 53 -2.36 -4.12 0.78
N ALA A 54 -2.32 -4.21 -0.54
CA ALA A 54 -3.44 -3.94 -1.43
C ALA A 54 -4.00 -5.25 -1.99
N TRP A 55 -5.31 -5.36 -2.13
CA TRP A 55 -5.97 -6.51 -2.73
C TRP A 55 -6.34 -6.18 -4.17
N ILE A 56 -5.70 -6.83 -5.14
CA ILE A 56 -5.82 -6.54 -6.57
C ILE A 56 -6.15 -7.83 -7.33
N PRO A 57 -7.40 -8.06 -7.74
CA PRO A 57 -7.76 -9.22 -8.54
C PRO A 57 -7.33 -9.05 -9.99
N GLY A 58 -7.03 -10.15 -10.67
CA GLY A 58 -6.76 -10.19 -12.10
C GLY A 58 -5.59 -9.30 -12.54
N HIS A 59 -4.58 -9.10 -11.69
CA HIS A 59 -3.47 -8.19 -11.98
C HIS A 59 -2.41 -8.80 -12.92
N HIS A 60 -1.67 -7.95 -13.63
CA HIS A 60 -0.67 -8.32 -14.65
C HIS A 60 0.54 -9.12 -14.10
N LEU A 61 0.76 -9.13 -12.79
CA LEU A 61 1.90 -9.83 -12.15
C LEU A 61 1.56 -11.26 -11.69
N GLN A 62 0.42 -11.82 -12.08
CA GLN A 62 -0.02 -13.16 -11.65
C GLN A 62 0.96 -14.27 -12.03
N SER A 63 1.63 -14.14 -13.17
CA SER A 63 2.66 -15.08 -13.63
C SER A 63 3.81 -15.27 -12.63
N LEU A 64 4.09 -14.27 -11.79
CA LEU A 64 5.13 -14.33 -10.76
C LEU A 64 4.80 -15.32 -9.62
N VAL A 65 3.53 -15.64 -9.44
CA VAL A 65 3.06 -16.52 -8.36
C VAL A 65 2.45 -17.82 -8.87
N GLY A 66 2.24 -17.95 -10.19
CA GLY A 66 1.66 -19.15 -10.81
C GLY A 66 0.20 -19.40 -10.42
N ILE A 67 -0.55 -18.35 -10.05
CA ILE A 67 -1.96 -18.42 -9.66
C ILE A 67 -2.76 -17.74 -10.76
N GLU A 68 -3.68 -18.50 -11.36
CA GLU A 68 -4.63 -17.94 -12.31
C GLU A 68 -5.76 -17.23 -11.59
N ASP A 69 -6.10 -16.06 -12.04
CA ASP A 69 -7.19 -15.23 -11.54
C ASP A 69 -7.69 -14.30 -12.65
N SER A 70 -8.89 -13.79 -12.48
CA SER A 70 -9.48 -12.84 -13.41
C SER A 70 -10.20 -11.71 -12.67
N LYS A 71 -10.43 -10.60 -13.37
CA LYS A 71 -11.25 -9.49 -12.87
C LYS A 71 -12.67 -9.96 -12.53
N GLU A 72 -13.21 -10.88 -13.32
CA GLU A 72 -14.55 -11.45 -13.10
C GLU A 72 -14.60 -12.29 -11.82
N GLU A 73 -13.63 -13.16 -11.56
CA GLU A 73 -13.57 -13.92 -10.31
C GLU A 73 -13.39 -12.98 -9.10
N GLY A 74 -12.58 -11.93 -9.24
CA GLY A 74 -12.46 -10.88 -8.24
C GLY A 74 -13.77 -10.16 -7.96
N TYR A 75 -14.51 -9.80 -9.00
CA TYR A 75 -15.85 -9.23 -8.86
C TYR A 75 -16.82 -10.20 -8.18
N GLN A 76 -16.85 -11.46 -8.58
CA GLN A 76 -17.73 -12.48 -7.97
C GLN A 76 -17.44 -12.65 -6.48
N TYR A 77 -16.18 -12.65 -6.09
CA TYR A 77 -15.79 -12.69 -4.68
C TYR A 77 -16.32 -11.46 -3.92
N LEU A 78 -16.08 -10.26 -4.43
CA LEU A 78 -16.58 -9.03 -3.81
C LEU A 78 -18.11 -9.04 -3.72
N ARG A 79 -18.80 -9.47 -4.77
CA ARG A 79 -20.27 -9.53 -4.82
C ARG A 79 -20.84 -10.52 -3.80
N SER A 80 -20.22 -11.72 -3.71
CA SER A 80 -20.65 -12.75 -2.75
C SER A 80 -20.47 -12.31 -1.28
N LEU A 81 -19.45 -11.47 -1.02
CA LEU A 81 -19.11 -10.98 0.31
C LEU A 81 -19.98 -9.80 0.74
N ILE A 82 -20.15 -8.85 -0.16
CA ILE A 82 -20.72 -7.52 0.12
C ILE A 82 -22.25 -7.51 -0.12
N GLY A 83 -22.73 -8.38 -1.00
CA GLY A 83 -24.15 -8.42 -1.37
C GLY A 83 -24.59 -7.10 -2.00
N ASP A 84 -25.81 -6.66 -1.64
CA ASP A 84 -26.44 -5.45 -2.18
C ASP A 84 -26.12 -4.17 -1.39
N THR A 85 -25.22 -4.24 -0.39
CA THR A 85 -24.87 -3.07 0.45
C THR A 85 -24.08 -2.02 -0.30
N VAL A 86 -23.37 -2.41 -1.36
CA VAL A 86 -22.65 -1.52 -2.26
C VAL A 86 -23.18 -1.69 -3.67
N LYS A 87 -23.37 -0.56 -4.38
CA LYS A 87 -23.83 -0.57 -5.77
C LYS A 87 -22.89 -1.40 -6.65
N GLU A 88 -23.45 -2.22 -7.53
CA GLU A 88 -22.73 -3.10 -8.44
C GLU A 88 -21.66 -2.35 -9.26
N GLU A 89 -22.00 -1.16 -9.75
CA GLU A 89 -21.10 -0.32 -10.54
C GLU A 89 -19.78 -0.02 -9.82
N ARG A 90 -19.81 0.15 -8.49
CA ARG A 90 -18.59 0.38 -7.68
C ARG A 90 -17.75 -0.89 -7.55
N LEU A 91 -18.38 -2.03 -7.37
CA LEU A 91 -17.67 -3.32 -7.30
C LEU A 91 -17.02 -3.65 -8.63
N ARG A 92 -17.74 -3.42 -9.74
CA ARG A 92 -17.22 -3.57 -11.09
C ARG A 92 -16.06 -2.61 -11.34
N ALA A 93 -16.24 -1.32 -11.04
CA ALA A 93 -15.19 -0.34 -11.21
C ALA A 93 -13.91 -0.72 -10.46
N TYR A 94 -14.03 -1.25 -9.23
CA TYR A 94 -12.89 -1.73 -8.47
C TYR A 94 -12.21 -2.92 -9.16
N ALA A 95 -12.94 -3.97 -9.48
CA ALA A 95 -12.39 -5.19 -10.08
C ALA A 95 -11.74 -4.90 -11.45
N ASP A 96 -12.36 -4.04 -12.26
CA ASP A 96 -11.91 -3.72 -13.61
C ASP A 96 -10.70 -2.79 -13.63
N LYS A 97 -10.60 -1.86 -12.66
CA LYS A 97 -9.62 -0.78 -12.65
C LYS A 97 -8.44 -0.96 -11.68
N ALA A 98 -8.52 -1.94 -10.76
CA ALA A 98 -7.48 -2.12 -9.74
C ALA A 98 -6.09 -2.40 -10.34
N ASP A 99 -6.01 -3.22 -11.39
CA ASP A 99 -4.74 -3.49 -12.08
C ASP A 99 -4.25 -2.28 -12.89
N GLU A 100 -5.14 -1.53 -13.51
CA GLU A 100 -4.79 -0.29 -14.23
C GLU A 100 -4.16 0.74 -13.26
N MET A 101 -4.76 0.89 -12.07
CA MET A 101 -4.20 1.72 -11.00
C MET A 101 -2.82 1.21 -10.56
N LEU A 102 -2.66 -0.10 -10.38
CA LEU A 102 -1.38 -0.71 -10.00
C LEU A 102 -0.28 -0.41 -11.02
N GLN A 103 -0.57 -0.61 -12.32
CA GLN A 103 0.36 -0.30 -13.41
C GLN A 103 0.70 1.19 -13.45
N PHE A 104 -0.30 2.05 -13.28
CA PHE A 104 -0.11 3.49 -13.25
C PHE A 104 0.84 3.89 -12.11
N MET A 105 0.60 3.40 -10.89
CA MET A 105 1.43 3.71 -9.72
C MET A 105 2.85 3.17 -9.86
N HIS A 106 3.05 2.00 -10.44
CA HIS A 106 4.38 1.46 -10.74
C HIS A 106 5.16 2.34 -11.73
N LYS A 107 4.47 2.96 -12.69
CA LYS A 107 5.07 3.81 -13.72
C LYS A 107 5.37 5.23 -13.20
N HIS A 108 4.45 5.82 -12.44
CA HIS A 108 4.45 7.25 -12.10
C HIS A 108 4.83 7.54 -10.64
N SER A 109 5.17 6.52 -9.86
CA SER A 109 5.61 6.69 -8.48
C SER A 109 6.75 5.75 -8.11
N ARG A 110 7.23 5.86 -6.88
CA ARG A 110 8.23 4.92 -6.31
C ARG A 110 7.58 3.74 -5.60
N VAL A 111 6.27 3.66 -5.60
CA VAL A 111 5.52 2.56 -5.00
C VAL A 111 5.66 1.32 -5.88
N THR A 112 6.14 0.24 -5.30
CA THR A 112 6.21 -1.06 -5.96
C THR A 112 5.41 -2.07 -5.15
N TYR A 113 4.79 -3.02 -5.85
CA TYR A 113 4.04 -4.10 -5.22
C TYR A 113 4.48 -5.46 -5.75
N THR A 114 4.48 -6.45 -4.88
CA THR A 114 4.75 -7.85 -5.22
C THR A 114 3.60 -8.72 -4.74
N PRO A 115 3.04 -9.62 -5.57
CA PRO A 115 1.97 -10.50 -5.15
C PRO A 115 2.44 -11.51 -4.10
N LEU A 116 1.57 -11.81 -3.14
CA LEU A 116 1.81 -12.78 -2.07
C LEU A 116 1.19 -14.13 -2.46
N PRO A 117 1.99 -15.17 -2.77
CA PRO A 117 1.47 -16.43 -3.30
C PRO A 117 0.65 -17.24 -2.29
N ALA A 118 0.89 -17.06 -0.99
CA ALA A 118 0.26 -17.84 0.08
C ALA A 118 -0.57 -16.96 1.04
N TYR A 119 -1.03 -15.81 0.57
CA TYR A 119 -1.90 -14.93 1.35
C TYR A 119 -3.32 -15.05 0.82
N MET A 120 -4.11 -15.89 1.47
CA MET A 120 -5.47 -16.27 1.08
C MET A 120 -6.43 -15.10 1.21
N ASP A 121 -7.50 -15.13 0.44
CA ASP A 121 -8.66 -14.28 0.68
C ASP A 121 -9.27 -14.64 2.05
N TYR A 122 -9.75 -13.64 2.81
CA TYR A 122 -10.14 -13.84 4.22
C TYR A 122 -11.36 -14.76 4.42
N TYR A 123 -12.19 -14.90 3.39
CA TYR A 123 -13.42 -15.68 3.45
C TYR A 123 -13.39 -16.69 2.30
N GLU A 124 -12.69 -17.79 2.55
CA GLU A 124 -12.41 -18.83 1.54
C GLU A 124 -13.66 -19.56 1.06
N GLU A 125 -14.74 -19.57 1.85
CA GLU A 125 -16.02 -20.17 1.54
C GLU A 125 -16.84 -19.38 0.52
N HIS A 126 -16.46 -18.15 0.21
CA HIS A 126 -17.16 -17.32 -0.76
C HIS A 126 -16.78 -17.62 -2.20
N GLN A 127 -17.76 -17.48 -3.08
CA GLN A 127 -17.56 -17.71 -4.52
C GLN A 127 -16.44 -16.79 -5.07
N GLY A 128 -15.54 -17.36 -5.83
CA GLY A 128 -14.43 -16.63 -6.42
C GLY A 128 -13.24 -16.36 -5.48
N ALA A 129 -13.27 -16.89 -4.25
CA ALA A 129 -12.12 -16.82 -3.34
C ALA A 129 -10.88 -17.51 -3.91
N LYS A 130 -9.70 -17.00 -3.58
CA LYS A 130 -8.39 -17.56 -3.99
C LYS A 130 -7.50 -17.82 -2.76
N HIS A 131 -6.70 -18.87 -2.85
CA HIS A 131 -5.73 -19.22 -1.81
C HIS A 131 -4.48 -18.32 -1.80
N GLY A 132 -4.43 -17.31 -2.66
CA GLY A 132 -3.35 -16.33 -2.73
C GLY A 132 -3.32 -15.55 -4.04
N GLY A 133 -2.28 -14.76 -4.19
CA GLY A 133 -1.97 -14.02 -5.42
C GLY A 133 -2.61 -12.64 -5.51
N ARG A 134 -3.78 -12.41 -4.95
CA ARG A 134 -4.48 -11.10 -5.02
C ARG A 134 -3.93 -10.07 -4.05
N SER A 135 -3.43 -10.51 -2.89
CA SER A 135 -2.83 -9.62 -1.90
C SER A 135 -1.44 -9.21 -2.34
N MET A 136 -1.22 -7.91 -2.47
CA MET A 136 -0.01 -7.30 -2.98
C MET A 136 0.76 -6.64 -1.84
N CYS A 137 1.99 -7.10 -1.57
CA CYS A 137 2.84 -6.50 -0.55
C CYS A 137 3.62 -5.31 -1.12
N PRO A 138 3.59 -4.15 -0.47
CA PRO A 138 4.41 -3.02 -0.90
C PRO A 138 5.89 -3.30 -0.70
N GLY A 139 6.71 -2.78 -1.61
CA GLY A 139 8.16 -2.79 -1.49
C GLY A 139 8.65 -1.92 -0.34
N ALA A 140 9.82 -2.25 0.22
CA ALA A 140 10.44 -1.42 1.25
C ALA A 140 10.89 -0.09 0.66
N PHE A 141 10.57 1.00 1.35
CA PHE A 141 10.98 2.35 0.99
C PHE A 141 11.96 2.90 2.04
N THR A 142 13.02 3.54 1.60
CA THR A 142 14.04 4.12 2.49
C THR A 142 13.67 5.53 2.86
N LEU A 143 13.40 5.81 4.15
CA LEU A 143 13.01 7.13 4.65
C LEU A 143 14.01 8.25 4.30
N ARG A 144 15.28 7.90 4.14
CA ARG A 144 16.32 8.86 3.69
C ARG A 144 15.95 9.56 2.37
N GLN A 145 15.16 8.93 1.51
CA GLN A 145 14.70 9.50 0.25
C GLN A 145 13.66 10.62 0.42
N LEU A 146 13.05 10.71 1.61
CA LEU A 146 12.13 11.81 1.95
C LEU A 146 12.85 13.05 2.47
N GLY A 147 14.14 12.93 2.81
CA GLY A 147 14.89 14.06 3.37
C GLY A 147 14.25 14.56 4.68
N GLU A 148 14.06 15.87 4.77
CA GLU A 148 13.46 16.52 5.95
C GLU A 148 11.99 16.15 6.15
N GLU A 149 11.28 15.81 5.09
CA GLU A 149 9.87 15.40 5.13
C GLU A 149 9.66 14.10 5.94
N ALA A 150 10.71 13.29 6.12
CA ALA A 150 10.63 12.08 6.93
C ALA A 150 10.22 12.36 8.40
N ALA A 151 10.51 13.55 8.92
CA ALA A 151 10.14 13.97 10.27
C ALA A 151 8.61 14.10 10.45
N TYR A 152 7.90 14.41 9.39
CA TYR A 152 6.45 14.60 9.39
C TYR A 152 5.69 13.34 8.98
N LEU A 153 6.36 12.24 8.67
CA LEU A 153 5.68 10.97 8.38
C LEU A 153 5.13 10.37 9.67
N ARG A 154 3.85 9.97 9.66
CA ARG A 154 3.24 9.22 10.75
C ARG A 154 4.01 7.92 11.01
N ARG A 155 4.40 7.69 12.24
CA ARG A 155 5.16 6.50 12.64
C ARG A 155 4.30 5.24 12.59
N GLY A 156 4.90 4.15 12.16
CA GLY A 156 4.23 2.85 12.11
C GLY A 156 4.08 2.19 13.50
N PRO A 157 3.20 1.17 13.63
CA PRO A 157 2.90 0.54 14.92
C PRO A 157 4.11 -0.15 15.56
N PHE A 158 5.08 -0.61 14.78
CA PHE A 158 6.26 -1.32 15.28
C PHE A 158 7.25 -0.41 16.01
N GLU A 159 7.28 0.88 15.70
CA GLU A 159 8.09 1.84 16.48
C GLU A 159 7.57 2.01 17.91
N GLY A 160 6.23 1.99 18.10
CA GLY A 160 5.59 2.02 19.41
C GLY A 160 5.87 0.77 20.25
N LEU A 161 6.25 -0.35 19.63
CA LEU A 161 6.64 -1.60 20.30
C LEU A 161 8.15 -1.67 20.60
N GLY A 162 8.90 -0.59 20.39
CA GLY A 162 10.35 -0.54 20.64
C GLY A 162 11.17 -1.33 19.63
N MET A 163 10.58 -1.69 18.49
CA MET A 163 11.33 -2.35 17.41
C MET A 163 12.15 -1.31 16.64
N PRO A 164 13.46 -1.49 16.56
CA PRO A 164 14.35 -0.48 15.97
C PRO A 164 14.34 -0.43 14.45
N PHE A 165 13.57 -1.31 13.79
CA PHE A 165 13.52 -1.43 12.34
C PHE A 165 12.11 -1.77 11.85
N SER A 166 11.80 -1.35 10.64
CA SER A 166 10.59 -1.76 9.94
C SER A 166 10.86 -2.96 9.04
N MET A 167 9.87 -3.82 8.88
CA MET A 167 9.93 -5.00 8.02
C MET A 167 8.69 -5.11 7.15
N THR A 168 8.85 -5.71 5.98
CA THR A 168 7.72 -6.01 5.10
C THR A 168 6.94 -7.23 5.63
N VAL A 169 5.71 -7.41 5.16
CA VAL A 169 4.89 -8.60 5.47
C VAL A 169 5.61 -9.88 5.07
N VAL A 170 6.34 -9.88 3.95
CA VAL A 170 7.13 -11.03 3.47
C VAL A 170 8.28 -11.35 4.43
N GLU A 171 9.02 -10.33 4.87
CA GLU A 171 10.11 -10.50 5.84
C GLU A 171 9.58 -11.01 7.18
N SER A 172 8.48 -10.43 7.68
CA SER A 172 7.81 -10.85 8.93
C SER A 172 7.36 -12.31 8.87
N SER A 173 6.62 -12.71 7.82
CA SER A 173 6.15 -14.07 7.63
C SER A 173 7.29 -15.09 7.49
N SER A 174 8.41 -14.65 6.90
CA SER A 174 9.60 -15.50 6.77
C SER A 174 10.31 -15.70 8.10
N LEU A 175 10.39 -14.68 8.96
CA LEU A 175 10.98 -14.78 10.29
C LEU A 175 10.21 -15.77 11.17
N MET A 176 8.89 -15.79 11.07
CA MET A 176 8.02 -16.70 11.86
C MET A 176 8.25 -18.18 11.54
N LYS A 177 8.81 -18.53 10.37
CA LYS A 177 9.10 -19.93 9.98
C LYS A 177 10.28 -20.55 10.70
N MET A 178 11.09 -19.77 11.42
CA MET A 178 12.25 -20.20 12.24
C MET A 178 13.19 -21.19 11.54
N ASN A 179 13.44 -21.02 10.25
CA ASN A 179 14.35 -21.84 9.45
C ASN A 179 15.64 -21.06 9.13
N LEU A 180 16.61 -21.70 8.46
CA LEU A 180 17.88 -21.06 8.09
C LEU A 180 17.68 -19.76 7.30
N ARG A 181 16.70 -19.71 6.43
CA ARG A 181 16.33 -18.50 5.66
C ARG A 181 15.85 -17.37 6.60
N SER A 182 15.13 -17.71 7.67
CA SER A 182 14.69 -16.75 8.69
C SER A 182 15.87 -16.08 9.37
N TYR A 183 16.90 -16.84 9.74
CA TYR A 183 18.12 -16.28 10.35
C TYR A 183 18.86 -15.35 9.39
N LEU A 184 18.95 -15.70 8.11
CA LEU A 184 19.55 -14.82 7.09
C LEU A 184 18.78 -13.52 6.91
N ILE A 185 17.44 -13.57 6.94
CA ILE A 185 16.59 -12.39 6.86
C ILE A 185 16.77 -11.53 8.13
N GLY A 186 16.79 -12.14 9.31
CA GLY A 186 17.06 -11.45 10.57
C GLY A 186 18.42 -10.74 10.57
N ALA A 187 19.47 -11.42 10.13
CA ALA A 187 20.79 -10.83 9.99
C ALA A 187 20.81 -9.65 9.00
N LYS A 188 20.11 -9.77 7.87
CA LYS A 188 19.95 -8.68 6.90
C LYS A 188 19.22 -7.47 7.48
N LEU A 189 18.15 -7.68 8.26
CA LEU A 189 17.41 -6.61 8.93
C LEU A 189 18.29 -5.91 9.97
N MET A 190 19.03 -6.67 10.77
CA MET A 190 19.99 -6.12 11.74
C MET A 190 21.09 -5.32 11.05
N LEU A 191 21.64 -5.83 9.94
CA LEU A 191 22.65 -5.10 9.16
C LEU A 191 22.08 -3.77 8.61
N ARG A 192 20.87 -3.77 8.07
CA ARG A 192 20.19 -2.53 7.64
C ARG A 192 20.06 -1.55 8.79
N TYR A 193 19.66 -2.02 9.97
CA TYR A 193 19.55 -1.19 11.16
C TYR A 193 20.88 -0.53 11.53
N TRP A 194 21.97 -1.30 11.60
CA TRP A 194 23.31 -0.80 11.94
C TRP A 194 23.84 0.20 10.91
N LEU A 195 23.64 -0.07 9.62
CA LEU A 195 24.05 0.83 8.54
C LEU A 195 23.27 2.15 8.52
N ASP A 196 22.08 2.19 9.13
CA ASP A 196 21.22 3.38 9.17
C ASP A 196 21.39 4.23 10.44
N ILE A 197 22.16 3.78 11.44
CA ILE A 197 22.43 4.53 12.68
C ILE A 197 22.96 5.94 12.39
N PRO A 198 23.92 6.16 11.46
CA PRO A 198 24.43 7.50 11.21
C PRO A 198 23.37 8.50 10.73
N SER A 199 22.29 8.02 10.09
CA SER A 199 21.19 8.88 9.63
C SER A 199 20.19 9.22 10.73
N ARG A 200 20.17 8.44 11.82
CA ARG A 200 19.28 8.64 12.98
C ARG A 200 19.87 9.52 14.05
N LEU A 201 21.18 9.69 14.03
CA LEU A 201 21.90 10.54 14.99
C LEU A 201 22.09 11.98 14.50
N LYS A 202 21.57 12.28 13.32
CA LYS A 202 21.50 13.63 12.74
C LYS A 202 20.13 14.23 12.93
#